data_76181fe46ace90cc5f5841d113a2b4f3
#
_entry.id   76181fe46ace90cc5f5841d113a2b4f3
#
_cell.length_a   1.000
_cell.length_b   1.000
_cell.length_c   1.000
_cell.angle_alpha   90.00
_cell.angle_beta   90.00
_cell.angle_gamma   90.00
#
_symmetry.space_group_name_H-M   'P 1'
#
loop_
_entity.id
_entity.type
_entity.pdbx_description
1 polymer ?
#
loop_
_entity_poly.entity_id
_entity_poly.type
_entity_poly.pdbx_seq_one_letter_code
_entity_poly.pdbx_strand_id
1 'polypeptide(L)'
;MSSGNCYRLYTEQDFMKLDEQTHAEILRSNLANTVLELAKLGVTNLVEFDYVDAPAPETIMRALELLHYLSAIDEGGALTPLGGIMAEFPLDPQLAKLLVVSPEFKCSHEMLTIVAMLSAPNVWLRPPYQRREADVAKAQFGHPDGDHLALMNVYNSYLQNKSDRNWCRKNFLSQRALQHAESIRHQLSRMMEKLELQTVTLANEYKLHVAIRKALVCGFFMQMAHRDDKGSYVTVKDQQVVFLHPSSDLVGRPEWVLFNEFVLTSQPYVRTVTSVQPEWLLDYAGKYYDLSNFPDSDAKRALQTVATKSASAGEGRISQKPKKSRG
;
A
#
# COMPACT_ATOMS: atom_id res chain seq x y z
N MET A 1 -37.23 7.95 -22.61
CA MET A 1 -36.90 8.14 -21.18
C MET A 1 -38.17 8.44 -20.41
N SER A 2 -38.48 7.72 -19.33
CA SER A 2 -39.66 8.01 -18.50
C SER A 2 -39.28 9.04 -17.44
N SER A 3 -40.24 9.87 -17.01
CA SER A 3 -40.07 10.79 -15.89
C SER A 3 -39.88 9.99 -14.60
N GLY A 4 -39.01 10.46 -13.73
CA GLY A 4 -38.71 9.86 -12.41
C GLY A 4 -38.68 10.91 -11.31
N ASN A 5 -38.83 10.49 -10.05
CA ASN A 5 -38.73 11.36 -8.90
C ASN A 5 -37.35 11.21 -8.26
N CYS A 6 -36.69 12.34 -7.97
CA CYS A 6 -35.43 12.38 -7.21
C CYS A 6 -35.69 12.98 -5.83
N TYR A 7 -35.42 12.20 -4.77
CA TYR A 7 -35.55 12.67 -3.38
C TYR A 7 -34.16 12.99 -2.84
N ARG A 8 -33.92 14.26 -2.49
CA ARG A 8 -32.68 14.72 -1.89
C ARG A 8 -32.75 14.56 -0.37
N LEU A 9 -31.62 14.14 0.25
CA LEU A 9 -31.54 13.93 1.70
C LEU A 9 -31.01 15.15 2.47
N TYR A 10 -31.07 16.33 1.85
CA TYR A 10 -30.68 17.62 2.41
C TYR A 10 -31.73 18.69 2.07
N THR A 11 -31.70 19.82 2.76
CA THR A 11 -32.70 20.89 2.60
C THR A 11 -32.52 21.64 1.30
N GLU A 12 -33.58 22.32 0.82
CA GLU A 12 -33.51 23.16 -0.37
C GLU A 12 -32.52 24.33 -0.17
N GLN A 13 -32.45 24.89 1.05
CA GLN A 13 -31.46 25.92 1.37
C GLN A 13 -30.01 25.41 1.26
N ASP A 14 -29.74 24.19 1.65
CA ASP A 14 -28.42 23.61 1.50
C ASP A 14 -28.09 23.27 0.06
N PHE A 15 -29.12 22.86 -0.73
CA PHE A 15 -28.96 22.69 -2.16
C PHE A 15 -28.53 23.97 -2.88
N MET A 16 -29.13 25.10 -2.53
CA MET A 16 -28.79 26.41 -3.13
C MET A 16 -27.39 26.92 -2.76
N LYS A 17 -26.73 26.32 -1.73
CA LYS A 17 -25.35 26.63 -1.33
C LYS A 17 -24.33 25.71 -2.01
N LEU A 18 -24.77 24.66 -2.67
CA LEU A 18 -23.84 23.76 -3.38
C LEU A 18 -23.34 24.45 -4.66
N ASP A 19 -22.07 24.20 -4.96
CA ASP A 19 -21.52 24.60 -6.25
C ASP A 19 -22.31 23.93 -7.39
N GLU A 20 -22.51 24.62 -8.51
CA GLU A 20 -23.24 24.08 -9.65
C GLU A 20 -22.57 22.83 -10.24
N GLN A 21 -21.24 22.78 -10.17
CA GLN A 21 -20.43 21.68 -10.62
C GLN A 21 -19.39 21.29 -9.57
N THR A 22 -19.08 20.01 -9.47
CA THR A 22 -17.96 19.54 -8.64
C THR A 22 -16.64 19.99 -9.27
N HIS A 23 -15.66 20.30 -8.43
CA HIS A 23 -14.30 20.57 -8.90
C HIS A 23 -13.79 19.44 -9.81
N ALA A 24 -12.97 19.80 -10.79
CA ALA A 24 -12.29 18.86 -11.66
C ALA A 24 -11.51 17.80 -10.85
N GLU A 25 -11.47 16.58 -11.33
CA GLU A 25 -10.84 15.47 -10.61
C GLU A 25 -9.36 15.74 -10.30
N ILE A 26 -8.66 16.40 -11.21
CA ILE A 26 -7.25 16.79 -11.03
C ILE A 26 -7.02 17.70 -9.80
N LEU A 27 -8.02 18.46 -9.37
CA LEU A 27 -7.94 19.34 -8.20
C LEU A 27 -8.18 18.64 -6.87
N ARG A 28 -8.68 17.40 -6.88
CA ARG A 28 -9.10 16.64 -5.68
C ARG A 28 -8.51 15.25 -5.56
N SER A 29 -7.80 14.76 -6.56
CA SER A 29 -7.16 13.44 -6.60
C SER A 29 -5.67 13.50 -6.26
N ASN A 30 -5.09 12.33 -5.98
CA ASN A 30 -3.64 12.19 -5.90
C ASN A 30 -3.03 12.33 -7.30
N LEU A 31 -2.14 13.30 -7.47
CA LEU A 31 -1.56 13.61 -8.78
C LEU A 31 -0.38 12.70 -9.18
N ALA A 32 0.08 11.81 -8.31
CA ALA A 32 1.29 11.02 -8.58
C ALA A 32 1.17 10.19 -9.88
N ASN A 33 -0.01 9.62 -10.16
CA ASN A 33 -0.24 8.89 -11.40
C ASN A 33 -0.20 9.83 -12.62
N THR A 34 -0.92 10.96 -12.55
CA THR A 34 -0.95 11.95 -13.64
C THR A 34 0.45 12.50 -13.93
N VAL A 35 1.22 12.82 -12.89
CA VAL A 35 2.60 13.30 -13.02
C VAL A 35 3.49 12.24 -13.66
N LEU A 36 3.35 10.97 -13.27
CA LEU A 36 4.10 9.87 -13.86
C LEU A 36 3.77 9.66 -15.35
N GLU A 37 2.48 9.76 -15.72
CA GLU A 37 2.04 9.69 -17.11
C GLU A 37 2.57 10.88 -17.94
N LEU A 38 2.51 12.10 -17.41
CA LEU A 38 3.05 13.29 -18.08
C LEU A 38 4.57 13.17 -18.26
N ALA A 39 5.29 12.69 -17.26
CA ALA A 39 6.73 12.43 -17.37
C ALA A 39 7.03 11.38 -18.46
N LYS A 40 6.21 10.33 -18.58
CA LYS A 40 6.31 9.34 -19.67
C LYS A 40 6.07 9.94 -21.05
N LEU A 41 5.18 10.92 -21.15
CA LEU A 41 4.93 11.67 -22.41
C LEU A 41 6.04 12.70 -22.73
N GLY A 42 7.06 12.85 -21.87
CA GLY A 42 8.18 13.76 -22.07
C GLY A 42 7.95 15.17 -21.58
N VAL A 43 6.92 15.41 -20.77
CA VAL A 43 6.68 16.72 -20.14
C VAL A 43 7.72 16.92 -19.02
N THR A 44 8.63 17.86 -19.20
CA THR A 44 9.73 18.14 -18.25
C THR A 44 9.37 19.22 -17.23
N ASN A 45 8.55 20.19 -17.61
CA ASN A 45 8.12 21.27 -16.72
C ASN A 45 6.63 21.11 -16.39
N LEU A 46 6.36 20.43 -15.30
CA LEU A 46 5.01 20.15 -14.84
C LEU A 46 4.30 21.33 -14.19
N VAL A 47 5.05 22.34 -13.74
CA VAL A 47 4.49 23.54 -13.10
C VAL A 47 3.98 24.53 -14.17
N GLU A 48 4.67 24.62 -15.30
CA GLU A 48 4.30 25.48 -16.43
C GLU A 48 3.47 24.75 -17.51
N PHE A 49 3.13 23.47 -17.28
CA PHE A 49 2.28 22.73 -18.20
C PHE A 49 0.90 23.36 -18.27
N ASP A 50 0.35 23.52 -19.48
CA ASP A 50 -0.95 24.15 -19.74
C ASP A 50 -2.09 23.20 -19.37
N TYR A 51 -2.42 23.15 -18.08
CA TYR A 51 -3.58 22.40 -17.58
C TYR A 51 -4.87 23.14 -17.88
N VAL A 52 -5.93 22.42 -18.19
CA VAL A 52 -7.29 23.01 -18.28
C VAL A 52 -7.71 23.60 -16.92
N ASP A 53 -7.50 22.83 -15.84
CA ASP A 53 -7.65 23.27 -14.47
C ASP A 53 -6.32 22.99 -13.73
N ALA A 54 -5.54 24.03 -13.48
CA ALA A 54 -4.22 23.88 -12.91
C ALA A 54 -4.29 23.46 -11.43
N PRO A 55 -3.66 22.35 -11.04
CA PRO A 55 -3.57 21.94 -9.64
C PRO A 55 -2.63 22.88 -8.87
N ALA A 56 -2.81 22.94 -7.55
CA ALA A 56 -1.92 23.72 -6.70
C ALA A 56 -0.47 23.20 -6.81
N PRO A 57 0.53 24.10 -6.93
CA PRO A 57 1.93 23.72 -7.05
C PRO A 57 2.40 22.77 -5.93
N GLU A 58 1.91 22.95 -4.72
CA GLU A 58 2.22 22.10 -3.56
C GLU A 58 1.77 20.65 -3.78
N THR A 59 0.66 20.43 -4.50
CA THR A 59 0.15 19.09 -4.82
C THR A 59 1.04 18.41 -5.86
N ILE A 60 1.51 19.16 -6.85
CA ILE A 60 2.48 18.67 -7.85
C ILE A 60 3.80 18.31 -7.14
N MET A 61 4.29 19.18 -6.25
CA MET A 61 5.53 18.93 -5.50
C MET A 61 5.44 17.67 -4.64
N ARG A 62 4.32 17.43 -3.96
CA ARG A 62 4.09 16.18 -3.20
C ARG A 62 4.07 14.95 -4.09
N ALA A 63 3.51 15.05 -5.28
CA ALA A 63 3.50 13.97 -6.26
C ALA A 63 4.92 13.66 -6.76
N LEU A 64 5.71 14.69 -7.09
CA LEU A 64 7.12 14.55 -7.48
C LEU A 64 7.97 13.95 -6.36
N GLU A 65 7.78 14.40 -5.13
CA GLU A 65 8.47 13.86 -3.96
C GLU A 65 8.18 12.36 -3.80
N LEU A 66 6.92 11.94 -3.87
CA LEU A 66 6.54 10.53 -3.81
C LEU A 66 7.20 9.72 -4.94
N LEU A 67 7.14 10.21 -6.18
CA LEU A 67 7.74 9.52 -7.34
C LEU A 67 9.27 9.43 -7.24
N HIS A 68 9.92 10.46 -6.70
CA HIS A 68 11.36 10.44 -6.44
C HIS A 68 11.72 9.36 -5.41
N TYR A 69 11.02 9.28 -4.28
CA TYR A 69 11.26 8.25 -3.28
C TYR A 69 10.90 6.84 -3.77
N LEU A 70 9.91 6.68 -4.65
CA LEU A 70 9.64 5.44 -5.38
C LEU A 70 10.73 5.09 -6.40
N SER A 71 11.67 6.02 -6.65
CA SER A 71 12.69 5.93 -7.71
C SER A 71 12.09 5.85 -9.12
N ALA A 72 10.88 6.37 -9.30
CA ALA A 72 10.23 6.48 -10.61
C ALA A 72 10.77 7.66 -11.42
N ILE A 73 11.23 8.72 -10.75
CA ILE A 73 11.96 9.85 -11.32
C ILE A 73 13.29 10.04 -10.60
N ASP A 74 14.25 10.63 -11.26
CA ASP A 74 15.55 11.01 -10.68
C ASP A 74 15.49 12.37 -9.95
N GLU A 75 16.64 12.86 -9.47
CA GLU A 75 16.76 14.16 -8.77
C GLU A 75 16.44 15.35 -9.68
N GLY A 76 16.61 15.19 -10.98
CA GLY A 76 16.27 16.20 -11.99
C GLY A 76 14.80 16.17 -12.43
N GLY A 77 14.00 15.22 -11.93
CA GLY A 77 12.61 15.00 -12.32
C GLY A 77 12.45 14.19 -13.62
N ALA A 78 13.54 13.66 -14.20
CA ALA A 78 13.46 12.83 -15.38
C ALA A 78 13.00 11.40 -15.05
N LEU A 79 12.23 10.82 -15.96
CA LEU A 79 11.71 9.45 -15.81
C LEU A 79 12.85 8.42 -15.79
N THR A 80 12.89 7.58 -14.78
CA THR A 80 13.84 6.46 -14.72
C THR A 80 13.35 5.25 -15.53
N PRO A 81 14.21 4.28 -15.87
CA PRO A 81 13.77 3.01 -16.47
C PRO A 81 12.69 2.30 -15.62
N LEU A 82 12.83 2.34 -14.29
CA LEU A 82 11.85 1.80 -13.36
C LEU A 82 10.52 2.54 -13.43
N GLY A 83 10.56 3.88 -13.45
CA GLY A 83 9.37 4.72 -13.62
C GLY A 83 8.68 4.46 -14.94
N GLY A 84 9.43 4.23 -16.02
CA GLY A 84 8.89 3.84 -17.31
C GLY A 84 8.08 2.54 -17.25
N ILE A 85 8.59 1.52 -16.55
CA ILE A 85 7.88 0.26 -16.34
C ILE A 85 6.64 0.47 -15.44
N MET A 86 6.77 1.25 -14.35
CA MET A 86 5.65 1.55 -13.47
C MET A 86 4.50 2.26 -14.20
N ALA A 87 4.82 3.18 -15.10
CA ALA A 87 3.85 3.94 -15.91
C ALA A 87 3.12 3.10 -16.98
N GLU A 88 3.51 1.84 -17.21
CA GLU A 88 2.72 0.92 -18.06
C GLU A 88 1.50 0.35 -17.34
N PHE A 89 1.51 0.30 -16.00
CA PHE A 89 0.41 -0.25 -15.22
C PHE A 89 -0.69 0.80 -14.97
N PRO A 90 -1.98 0.46 -15.18
CA PRO A 90 -3.10 1.34 -14.85
C PRO A 90 -3.38 1.30 -13.33
N LEU A 91 -2.39 1.66 -12.53
CA LEU A 91 -2.37 1.56 -11.08
C LEU A 91 -1.79 2.83 -10.47
N ASP A 92 -2.14 3.08 -9.22
CA ASP A 92 -1.38 4.03 -8.39
C ASP A 92 0.12 3.66 -8.41
N PRO A 93 1.03 4.64 -8.51
CA PRO A 93 2.48 4.39 -8.57
C PRO A 93 3.02 3.51 -7.44
N GLN A 94 2.46 3.60 -6.23
CA GLN A 94 2.86 2.74 -5.11
C GLN A 94 2.52 1.27 -5.38
N LEU A 95 1.33 0.99 -5.92
CA LEU A 95 0.91 -0.36 -6.29
C LEU A 95 1.70 -0.90 -7.49
N ALA A 96 1.98 -0.05 -8.48
CA ALA A 96 2.84 -0.40 -9.61
C ALA A 96 4.25 -0.78 -9.14
N LYS A 97 4.83 0.00 -8.19
CA LYS A 97 6.12 -0.31 -7.56
C LYS A 97 6.14 -1.70 -6.93
N LEU A 98 5.08 -2.07 -6.19
CA LEU A 98 4.99 -3.39 -5.57
C LEU A 98 5.09 -4.52 -6.59
N LEU A 99 4.41 -4.40 -7.74
CA LEU A 99 4.48 -5.42 -8.79
C LEU A 99 5.87 -5.49 -9.42
N VAL A 100 6.48 -4.34 -9.72
CA VAL A 100 7.77 -4.29 -10.41
C VAL A 100 8.90 -4.86 -9.55
N VAL A 101 8.89 -4.65 -8.22
CA VAL A 101 9.93 -5.17 -7.32
C VAL A 101 9.66 -6.61 -6.85
N SER A 102 8.43 -7.09 -6.95
CA SER A 102 8.03 -8.39 -6.39
C SER A 102 8.77 -9.62 -6.93
N PRO A 103 9.28 -9.66 -8.19
CA PRO A 103 10.12 -10.75 -8.67
C PRO A 103 11.44 -10.88 -7.89
N GLU A 104 12.06 -9.77 -7.49
CA GLU A 104 13.31 -9.76 -6.71
C GLU A 104 13.10 -10.43 -5.33
N PHE A 105 11.92 -10.22 -4.74
CA PHE A 105 11.51 -10.87 -3.48
C PHE A 105 10.95 -12.29 -3.69
N LYS A 106 10.79 -12.74 -4.94
CA LYS A 106 10.21 -14.06 -5.29
C LYS A 106 8.80 -14.26 -4.72
N CYS A 107 7.96 -13.21 -4.75
CA CYS A 107 6.58 -13.22 -4.27
C CYS A 107 5.60 -12.56 -5.25
N SER A 108 5.96 -12.49 -6.53
CA SER A 108 5.15 -11.77 -7.53
C SER A 108 3.80 -12.42 -7.80
N HIS A 109 3.68 -13.74 -7.67
CA HIS A 109 2.39 -14.42 -7.76
C HIS A 109 1.40 -13.96 -6.69
N GLU A 110 1.85 -13.80 -5.45
CA GLU A 110 1.07 -13.34 -4.32
C GLU A 110 0.85 -11.82 -4.38
N MET A 111 1.86 -11.08 -4.79
CA MET A 111 1.76 -9.62 -4.92
C MET A 111 0.72 -9.22 -5.97
N LEU A 112 0.62 -9.94 -7.10
CA LEU A 112 -0.47 -9.78 -8.06
C LEU A 112 -1.86 -9.90 -7.40
N THR A 113 -2.01 -10.87 -6.51
CA THR A 113 -3.26 -11.07 -5.78
C THR A 113 -3.55 -9.93 -4.82
N ILE A 114 -2.55 -9.52 -4.02
CA ILE A 114 -2.68 -8.44 -3.04
C ILE A 114 -3.01 -7.11 -3.75
N VAL A 115 -2.27 -6.76 -4.80
CA VAL A 115 -2.51 -5.52 -5.58
C VAL A 115 -3.89 -5.53 -6.21
N ALA A 116 -4.32 -6.65 -6.79
CA ALA A 116 -5.66 -6.78 -7.37
C ALA A 116 -6.77 -6.62 -6.32
N MET A 117 -6.57 -7.18 -5.13
CA MET A 117 -7.51 -7.05 -4.01
C MET A 117 -7.57 -5.63 -3.44
N LEU A 118 -6.43 -4.91 -3.39
CA LEU A 118 -6.38 -3.50 -2.98
C LEU A 118 -7.00 -2.56 -4.02
N SER A 119 -6.92 -2.92 -5.31
CA SER A 119 -7.51 -2.13 -6.41
C SER A 119 -9.00 -2.40 -6.62
N ALA A 120 -9.54 -3.49 -6.08
CA ALA A 120 -10.94 -3.82 -6.15
C ALA A 120 -11.75 -3.11 -5.04
N PRO A 121 -13.09 -2.97 -5.22
CA PRO A 121 -13.96 -2.53 -4.13
C PRO A 121 -13.86 -3.44 -2.91
N ASN A 122 -14.20 -2.88 -1.73
CA ASN A 122 -14.16 -3.65 -0.48
C ASN A 122 -14.92 -4.98 -0.60
N VAL A 123 -14.23 -6.08 -0.33
CA VAL A 123 -14.79 -7.43 -0.42
C VAL A 123 -15.59 -7.83 0.83
N TRP A 124 -15.38 -7.17 1.96
CA TRP A 124 -16.03 -7.50 3.21
C TRP A 124 -17.41 -6.87 3.32
N LEU A 125 -18.42 -7.68 3.62
CA LEU A 125 -19.78 -7.24 3.90
C LEU A 125 -20.04 -7.36 5.41
N ARG A 126 -20.55 -6.27 6.01
CA ARG A 126 -20.88 -6.22 7.44
C ARG A 126 -22.28 -5.66 7.64
N PRO A 127 -23.33 -6.47 7.37
CA PRO A 127 -24.71 -6.02 7.50
C PRO A 127 -25.03 -5.59 8.95
N PRO A 128 -25.83 -4.52 9.15
CA PRO A 128 -26.12 -4.00 10.49
C PRO A 128 -26.70 -5.04 11.47
N TYR A 129 -27.50 -5.96 10.96
CA TYR A 129 -28.19 -6.97 11.78
C TYR A 129 -27.41 -8.28 11.98
N GLN A 130 -26.26 -8.45 11.32
CA GLN A 130 -25.44 -9.68 11.33
C GLN A 130 -23.94 -9.34 11.51
N ARG A 131 -23.65 -8.29 12.30
CA ARG A 131 -22.27 -7.82 12.47
C ARG A 131 -21.37 -8.85 13.11
N ARG A 132 -21.87 -9.53 14.15
CA ARG A 132 -21.10 -10.54 14.90
C ARG A 132 -20.77 -11.75 14.02
N GLU A 133 -21.75 -12.24 13.27
CA GLU A 133 -21.58 -13.38 12.35
C GLU A 133 -20.59 -13.02 11.23
N ALA A 134 -20.67 -11.80 10.69
CA ALA A 134 -19.74 -11.29 9.68
C ALA A 134 -18.31 -11.17 10.25
N ASP A 135 -18.15 -10.68 11.48
CA ASP A 135 -16.85 -10.58 12.14
C ASP A 135 -16.23 -11.97 12.39
N VAL A 136 -17.04 -12.95 12.81
CA VAL A 136 -16.60 -14.36 12.97
C VAL A 136 -16.21 -14.98 11.63
N ALA A 137 -17.00 -14.74 10.58
CA ALA A 137 -16.68 -15.24 9.24
C ALA A 137 -15.39 -14.61 8.70
N LYS A 138 -15.16 -13.32 8.93
CA LYS A 138 -13.94 -12.63 8.54
C LYS A 138 -12.71 -13.20 9.24
N ALA A 139 -12.80 -13.46 10.53
CA ALA A 139 -11.68 -13.98 11.33
C ALA A 139 -11.09 -15.30 10.80
N GLN A 140 -11.87 -16.11 10.03
CA GLN A 140 -11.39 -17.34 9.41
C GLN A 140 -10.30 -17.11 8.36
N PHE A 141 -10.27 -15.93 7.75
CA PHE A 141 -9.32 -15.56 6.72
C PHE A 141 -8.15 -14.72 7.27
N GLY A 142 -8.24 -14.35 8.55
CA GLY A 142 -7.23 -13.51 9.21
C GLY A 142 -5.82 -14.11 9.14
N HIS A 143 -4.83 -13.23 9.17
CA HIS A 143 -3.43 -13.61 9.26
C HIS A 143 -2.75 -12.85 10.41
N PRO A 144 -1.93 -13.52 11.25
CA PRO A 144 -1.32 -12.89 12.42
C PRO A 144 -0.43 -11.70 12.05
N ASP A 145 0.20 -11.71 10.88
CA ASP A 145 1.05 -10.63 10.40
C ASP A 145 0.27 -9.46 9.77
N GLY A 146 -1.02 -9.61 9.48
CA GLY A 146 -1.87 -8.48 9.10
C GLY A 146 -2.75 -8.67 7.86
N ASP A 147 -3.42 -7.56 7.52
CA ASP A 147 -4.58 -7.55 6.62
C ASP A 147 -4.23 -7.82 5.14
N HIS A 148 -3.03 -7.45 4.67
CA HIS A 148 -2.62 -7.73 3.28
C HIS A 148 -2.55 -9.24 3.01
N LEU A 149 -2.06 -10.01 3.99
CA LEU A 149 -2.02 -11.46 3.91
C LEU A 149 -3.43 -12.08 4.08
N ALA A 150 -4.28 -11.47 4.92
CA ALA A 150 -5.68 -11.86 5.03
C ALA A 150 -6.44 -11.67 3.71
N LEU A 151 -6.21 -10.58 2.97
CA LEU A 151 -6.77 -10.37 1.63
C LEU A 151 -6.36 -11.48 0.65
N MET A 152 -5.10 -11.90 0.69
CA MET A 152 -4.60 -13.03 -0.11
C MET A 152 -5.32 -14.34 0.27
N ASN A 153 -5.51 -14.61 1.56
CA ASN A 153 -6.22 -15.78 2.06
C ASN A 153 -7.67 -15.83 1.56
N VAL A 154 -8.38 -14.70 1.61
CA VAL A 154 -9.76 -14.59 1.08
C VAL A 154 -9.80 -14.93 -0.40
N TYR A 155 -8.91 -14.33 -1.21
CA TYR A 155 -8.89 -14.56 -2.64
C TYR A 155 -8.59 -16.02 -2.98
N ASN A 156 -7.60 -16.62 -2.34
CA ASN A 156 -7.24 -18.03 -2.53
C ASN A 156 -8.41 -18.97 -2.14
N SER A 157 -9.07 -18.69 -1.01
CA SER A 157 -10.25 -19.44 -0.58
C SER A 157 -11.42 -19.27 -1.54
N TYR A 158 -11.62 -18.08 -2.10
CA TYR A 158 -12.62 -17.82 -3.14
C TYR A 158 -12.37 -18.68 -4.39
N LEU A 159 -11.13 -18.74 -4.86
CA LEU A 159 -10.78 -19.55 -6.03
C LEU A 159 -11.08 -21.05 -5.83
N GLN A 160 -10.81 -21.58 -4.62
CA GLN A 160 -11.07 -22.97 -4.26
C GLN A 160 -12.58 -23.30 -4.17
N ASN A 161 -13.41 -22.30 -3.88
CA ASN A 161 -14.85 -22.48 -3.64
C ASN A 161 -15.74 -21.87 -4.72
N LYS A 162 -15.23 -21.60 -5.93
CA LYS A 162 -16.01 -21.03 -7.05
C LYS A 162 -17.23 -21.82 -7.46
N SER A 163 -17.24 -23.13 -7.24
CA SER A 163 -18.36 -24.02 -7.53
C SER A 163 -19.55 -23.85 -6.58
N ASP A 164 -19.34 -23.40 -5.35
CA ASP A 164 -20.44 -23.11 -4.40
C ASP A 164 -20.94 -21.67 -4.57
N ARG A 165 -22.09 -21.53 -5.27
CA ARG A 165 -22.76 -20.24 -5.49
C ARG A 165 -23.11 -19.47 -4.22
N ASN A 166 -23.22 -20.16 -3.08
CA ASN A 166 -23.58 -19.58 -1.79
C ASN A 166 -22.37 -19.28 -0.91
N TRP A 167 -21.17 -19.68 -1.32
CA TRP A 167 -19.96 -19.55 -0.50
C TRP A 167 -19.68 -18.11 -0.07
N CYS A 168 -19.70 -17.16 -1.03
CA CYS A 168 -19.51 -15.75 -0.73
C CYS A 168 -20.56 -15.22 0.26
N ARG A 169 -21.85 -15.59 0.09
CA ARG A 169 -22.93 -15.17 0.99
C ARG A 169 -22.76 -15.74 2.41
N LYS A 170 -22.39 -17.01 2.53
CA LYS A 170 -22.13 -17.66 3.82
C LYS A 170 -20.97 -17.01 4.59
N ASN A 171 -19.97 -16.50 3.87
CA ASN A 171 -18.78 -15.88 4.43
C ASN A 171 -18.83 -14.34 4.46
N PHE A 172 -19.99 -13.73 4.21
CA PHE A 172 -20.17 -12.28 4.18
C PHE A 172 -19.19 -11.58 3.25
N LEU A 173 -18.99 -12.11 2.04
CA LEU A 173 -18.11 -11.59 1.02
C LEU A 173 -18.89 -11.08 -0.20
N SER A 174 -18.43 -9.98 -0.79
CA SER A 174 -18.97 -9.46 -2.03
C SER A 174 -18.44 -10.27 -3.21
N GLN A 175 -19.28 -11.14 -3.77
CA GLN A 175 -18.92 -11.90 -4.97
C GLN A 175 -18.53 -10.99 -6.13
N ARG A 176 -19.24 -9.88 -6.32
CA ARG A 176 -18.95 -8.91 -7.38
C ARG A 176 -17.55 -8.29 -7.21
N ALA A 177 -17.17 -7.92 -5.99
CA ALA A 177 -15.84 -7.36 -5.71
C ALA A 177 -14.73 -8.39 -5.95
N LEU A 178 -14.94 -9.66 -5.56
CA LEU A 178 -13.98 -10.75 -5.81
C LEU A 178 -13.84 -11.06 -7.32
N GLN A 179 -14.93 -11.05 -8.08
CA GLN A 179 -14.88 -11.19 -9.53
C GLN A 179 -14.14 -10.01 -10.20
N HIS A 180 -14.33 -8.80 -9.67
CA HIS A 180 -13.58 -7.63 -10.13
C HIS A 180 -12.09 -7.78 -9.84
N ALA A 181 -11.72 -8.16 -8.60
CA ALA A 181 -10.32 -8.45 -8.24
C ALA A 181 -9.70 -9.51 -9.16
N GLU A 182 -10.44 -10.57 -9.49
CA GLU A 182 -10.00 -11.60 -10.44
C GLU A 182 -9.71 -11.02 -11.82
N SER A 183 -10.61 -10.17 -12.34
CA SER A 183 -10.43 -9.52 -13.64
C SER A 183 -9.22 -8.61 -13.66
N ILE A 184 -9.02 -7.81 -12.61
CA ILE A 184 -7.83 -6.95 -12.42
C ILE A 184 -6.56 -7.82 -12.39
N ARG A 185 -6.56 -8.89 -11.59
CA ARG A 185 -5.41 -9.79 -11.47
C ARG A 185 -5.01 -10.40 -12.82
N HIS A 186 -5.98 -10.84 -13.61
CA HIS A 186 -5.73 -11.35 -14.96
C HIS A 186 -5.16 -10.28 -15.90
N GLN A 187 -5.65 -9.05 -15.83
CA GLN A 187 -5.12 -7.94 -16.61
C GLN A 187 -3.68 -7.64 -16.22
N LEU A 188 -3.40 -7.51 -14.92
CA LEU A 188 -2.06 -7.23 -14.40
C LEU A 188 -1.06 -8.35 -14.72
N SER A 189 -1.49 -9.63 -14.65
CA SER A 189 -0.64 -10.77 -15.03
C SER A 189 -0.20 -10.70 -16.49
N ARG A 190 -1.11 -10.39 -17.41
CA ARG A 190 -0.78 -10.21 -18.84
C ARG A 190 0.17 -9.03 -19.07
N MET A 191 0.04 -7.96 -18.27
CA MET A 191 0.95 -6.82 -18.35
C MET A 191 2.34 -7.18 -17.83
N MET A 192 2.45 -7.92 -16.74
CA MET A 192 3.73 -8.43 -16.25
C MET A 192 4.43 -9.31 -17.29
N GLU A 193 3.68 -10.21 -17.94
CA GLU A 193 4.21 -11.03 -19.03
C GLU A 193 4.74 -10.17 -20.21
N LYS A 194 3.95 -9.16 -20.63
CA LYS A 194 4.37 -8.24 -21.71
C LYS A 194 5.63 -7.44 -21.36
N LEU A 195 5.82 -7.12 -20.08
CA LEU A 195 6.97 -6.39 -19.55
C LEU A 195 8.13 -7.31 -19.11
N GLU A 196 8.05 -8.60 -19.42
CA GLU A 196 9.03 -9.63 -19.07
C GLU A 196 9.31 -9.74 -17.55
N LEU A 197 8.35 -9.33 -16.73
CA LEU A 197 8.41 -9.47 -15.27
C LEU A 197 8.00 -10.89 -14.86
N GLN A 198 8.91 -11.60 -14.23
CA GLN A 198 8.69 -13.00 -13.87
C GLN A 198 7.64 -13.16 -12.76
N THR A 199 6.68 -14.06 -12.96
CA THR A 199 5.74 -14.47 -11.93
C THR A 199 6.30 -15.66 -11.17
N VAL A 200 6.80 -15.42 -9.96
CA VAL A 200 7.48 -16.40 -9.11
C VAL A 200 6.92 -16.41 -7.70
N THR A 201 7.09 -17.54 -7.00
CA THR A 201 6.70 -17.72 -5.59
C THR A 201 7.75 -18.51 -4.82
N LEU A 202 7.85 -18.29 -3.51
CA LEU A 202 8.69 -19.08 -2.61
C LEU A 202 7.93 -20.30 -2.11
N ALA A 203 8.56 -21.47 -2.14
CA ALA A 203 7.96 -22.72 -1.65
C ALA A 203 7.80 -22.74 -0.12
N ASN A 204 8.62 -22.01 0.63
CA ASN A 204 8.53 -21.91 2.08
C ASN A 204 7.59 -20.77 2.48
N GLU A 205 6.46 -21.11 3.07
CA GLU A 205 5.38 -20.19 3.43
C GLU A 205 5.84 -19.07 4.39
N TYR A 206 6.60 -19.41 5.42
CA TYR A 206 7.13 -18.39 6.35
C TYR A 206 8.04 -17.37 5.64
N LYS A 207 8.96 -17.86 4.78
CA LYS A 207 9.84 -16.98 3.98
C LYS A 207 9.03 -16.16 2.98
N LEU A 208 7.95 -16.72 2.43
CA LEU A 208 7.06 -16.04 1.51
C LEU A 208 6.35 -14.87 2.20
N HIS A 209 5.78 -15.07 3.41
CA HIS A 209 5.13 -14.00 4.16
C HIS A 209 6.11 -12.89 4.53
N VAL A 210 7.35 -13.22 4.88
CA VAL A 210 8.42 -12.22 5.09
C VAL A 210 8.74 -11.48 3.81
N ALA A 211 8.86 -12.17 2.67
CA ALA A 211 9.15 -11.56 1.37
C ALA A 211 8.04 -10.60 0.93
N ILE A 212 6.76 -10.99 1.09
CA ILE A 212 5.62 -10.12 0.80
C ILE A 212 5.69 -8.84 1.63
N ARG A 213 5.91 -8.95 2.94
CA ARG A 213 5.99 -7.77 3.83
C ARG A 213 7.15 -6.84 3.47
N LYS A 214 8.31 -7.38 3.09
CA LYS A 214 9.45 -6.59 2.58
C LYS A 214 9.10 -5.86 1.28
N ALA A 215 8.46 -6.55 0.34
CA ALA A 215 8.02 -5.93 -0.90
C ALA A 215 6.98 -4.82 -0.65
N LEU A 216 6.04 -5.00 0.30
CA LEU A 216 5.08 -3.97 0.70
C LEU A 216 5.78 -2.70 1.21
N VAL A 217 6.89 -2.82 1.94
CA VAL A 217 7.69 -1.65 2.38
C VAL A 217 8.19 -0.83 1.20
N CYS A 218 8.57 -1.45 0.08
CA CYS A 218 9.09 -0.74 -1.09
C CYS A 218 8.06 0.22 -1.73
N GLY A 219 6.76 -0.03 -1.59
CA GLY A 219 5.70 0.83 -2.13
C GLY A 219 5.06 1.73 -1.08
N PHE A 220 4.87 1.21 0.13
CA PHE A 220 4.13 1.89 1.20
C PHE A 220 5.03 2.46 2.31
N PHE A 221 6.30 2.76 2.01
CA PHE A 221 7.28 3.27 2.98
C PHE A 221 6.84 4.56 3.69
N MET A 222 5.98 5.39 3.10
CA MET A 222 5.43 6.58 3.73
C MET A 222 4.27 6.28 4.70
N GLN A 223 3.54 5.18 4.46
CA GLN A 223 2.39 4.75 5.27
C GLN A 223 2.85 3.84 6.42
N MET A 224 3.71 4.37 7.27
CA MET A 224 4.22 3.67 8.45
C MET A 224 3.74 4.35 9.72
N ALA A 225 3.46 3.54 10.75
CA ALA A 225 3.24 4.03 12.09
C ALA A 225 4.07 3.22 13.10
N HIS A 226 4.62 3.94 14.06
CA HIS A 226 5.40 3.39 15.15
C HIS A 226 4.59 3.46 16.44
N ARG A 227 4.65 2.43 17.26
CA ARG A 227 3.99 2.42 18.55
C ARG A 227 4.86 3.16 19.57
N ASP A 228 4.29 4.19 20.19
CA ASP A 228 4.93 4.96 21.25
C ASP A 228 4.99 4.18 22.59
N ASP A 229 5.71 4.73 23.56
CA ASP A 229 5.84 4.14 24.90
C ASP A 229 4.50 4.06 25.67
N LYS A 230 3.51 4.85 25.26
CA LYS A 230 2.14 4.85 25.83
C LYS A 230 1.24 3.80 25.20
N GLY A 231 1.72 3.12 24.15
CA GLY A 231 0.99 2.09 23.42
C GLY A 231 0.06 2.60 22.32
N SER A 232 0.12 3.89 21.98
CA SER A 232 -0.54 4.49 20.83
C SER A 232 0.34 4.36 19.59
N TYR A 233 -0.27 4.39 18.40
CA TYR A 233 0.49 4.46 17.15
C TYR A 233 0.63 5.91 16.70
N VAL A 234 1.80 6.27 16.21
CA VAL A 234 2.11 7.59 15.65
C VAL A 234 2.61 7.41 14.23
N THR A 235 2.01 8.11 13.26
CA THR A 235 2.46 8.07 11.88
C THR A 235 3.87 8.65 11.76
N VAL A 236 4.72 8.00 10.99
CA VAL A 236 6.12 8.41 10.86
C VAL A 236 6.24 9.73 10.10
N LYS A 237 5.41 9.92 9.06
CA LYS A 237 5.46 11.10 8.20
C LYS A 237 4.96 12.36 8.91
N ASP A 238 3.75 12.31 9.45
CA ASP A 238 3.03 13.50 9.90
C ASP A 238 2.95 13.61 11.43
N GLN A 239 3.57 12.68 12.15
CA GLN A 239 3.58 12.59 13.62
C GLN A 239 2.17 12.65 14.25
N GLN A 240 1.17 12.09 13.56
CA GLN A 240 -0.20 12.05 14.03
C GLN A 240 -0.46 10.78 14.83
N VAL A 241 -1.13 10.94 15.97
CA VAL A 241 -1.63 9.79 16.75
C VAL A 241 -2.76 9.13 15.98
N VAL A 242 -2.66 7.83 15.77
CA VAL A 242 -3.63 7.03 15.03
C VAL A 242 -4.00 5.75 15.79
N PHE A 243 -5.15 5.19 15.44
CA PHE A 243 -5.65 3.95 16.01
C PHE A 243 -5.77 2.89 14.90
N LEU A 244 -5.50 1.65 15.25
CA LEU A 244 -5.81 0.54 14.35
C LEU A 244 -7.33 0.41 14.23
N HIS A 245 -7.82 0.38 12.98
CA HIS A 245 -9.26 0.25 12.78
C HIS A 245 -9.75 -1.10 13.33
N PRO A 246 -10.93 -1.15 14.01
CA PRO A 246 -11.46 -2.39 14.58
C PRO A 246 -11.69 -3.53 13.60
N SER A 247 -11.65 -3.24 12.29
CA SER A 247 -11.74 -4.27 11.25
C SER A 247 -10.38 -4.90 10.90
N SER A 248 -9.27 -4.48 11.50
CA SER A 248 -7.98 -5.11 11.26
C SER A 248 -7.91 -6.46 11.96
N ASP A 249 -7.35 -7.46 11.26
CA ASP A 249 -7.13 -8.82 11.78
C ASP A 249 -5.72 -8.98 12.39
N LEU A 250 -4.94 -7.90 12.47
CA LEU A 250 -3.58 -7.89 13.00
C LEU A 250 -3.56 -8.39 14.46
N VAL A 251 -2.83 -9.47 14.71
CA VAL A 251 -2.70 -10.05 16.05
C VAL A 251 -1.59 -9.38 16.83
N GLY A 252 -1.87 -9.04 18.08
CA GLY A 252 -0.93 -8.35 18.95
C GLY A 252 -0.87 -6.85 18.68
N ARG A 253 0.18 -6.22 19.17
CA ARG A 253 0.48 -4.80 18.94
C ARG A 253 1.93 -4.67 18.57
N PRO A 254 2.31 -5.00 17.31
CA PRO A 254 3.69 -4.88 16.87
C PRO A 254 4.17 -3.43 17.00
N GLU A 255 5.46 -3.26 17.16
CA GLU A 255 6.07 -1.93 17.33
C GLU A 255 5.93 -1.10 16.05
N TRP A 256 6.08 -1.74 14.88
CA TRP A 256 6.00 -1.09 13.58
C TRP A 256 4.92 -1.71 12.71
N VAL A 257 4.12 -0.85 12.11
CA VAL A 257 3.05 -1.24 11.20
C VAL A 257 3.07 -0.42 9.92
N LEU A 258 2.78 -1.09 8.83
CA LEU A 258 2.46 -0.51 7.54
C LEU A 258 0.95 -0.49 7.38
N PHE A 259 0.39 0.58 6.81
CA PHE A 259 -1.04 0.70 6.54
C PHE A 259 -1.29 1.19 5.12
N ASN A 260 -2.43 0.81 4.53
CA ASN A 260 -2.80 1.25 3.19
C ASN A 260 -3.65 2.53 3.20
N GLU A 261 -4.53 2.68 4.18
CA GLU A 261 -5.50 3.78 4.24
C GLU A 261 -5.46 4.49 5.58
N PHE A 262 -5.54 5.82 5.51
CA PHE A 262 -5.86 6.68 6.64
C PHE A 262 -7.32 7.11 6.54
N VAL A 263 -8.11 6.89 7.58
CA VAL A 263 -9.54 7.20 7.61
C VAL A 263 -9.87 8.06 8.83
N LEU A 264 -10.30 9.28 8.59
CA LEU A 264 -10.78 10.19 9.62
C LEU A 264 -12.29 10.02 9.79
N THR A 265 -12.70 9.50 10.94
CA THR A 265 -14.11 9.41 11.35
C THR A 265 -14.28 10.13 12.69
N SER A 266 -14.80 9.47 13.72
CA SER A 266 -14.76 10.00 15.10
C SER A 266 -13.35 10.08 15.68
N GLN A 267 -12.45 9.26 15.15
CA GLN A 267 -11.02 9.20 15.48
C GLN A 267 -10.20 8.94 14.21
N PRO A 268 -8.91 9.29 14.20
CA PRO A 268 -8.01 8.97 13.10
C PRO A 268 -7.65 7.49 13.13
N TYR A 269 -8.16 6.71 12.16
CA TYR A 269 -7.89 5.30 12.02
C TYR A 269 -6.95 5.01 10.85
N VAL A 270 -6.14 3.96 11.00
CA VAL A 270 -5.42 3.31 9.89
C VAL A 270 -6.03 1.95 9.60
N ARG A 271 -6.18 1.62 8.32
CA ARG A 271 -6.83 0.40 7.82
C ARG A 271 -5.89 -0.38 6.91
N THR A 272 -6.18 -1.68 6.76
CA THR A 272 -5.37 -2.62 6.01
C THR A 272 -3.93 -2.58 6.50
N VAL A 273 -3.78 -3.06 7.74
CA VAL A 273 -2.56 -2.91 8.53
C VAL A 273 -1.76 -4.22 8.52
N THR A 274 -0.44 -4.11 8.39
CA THR A 274 0.47 -5.27 8.39
C THR A 274 1.72 -4.95 9.21
N SER A 275 2.17 -5.90 10.02
CA SER A 275 3.38 -5.78 10.82
C SER A 275 4.63 -5.78 9.95
N VAL A 276 5.58 -4.92 10.25
CA VAL A 276 6.87 -4.83 9.55
C VAL A 276 8.02 -4.78 10.57
N GLN A 277 9.24 -5.06 10.09
CA GLN A 277 10.44 -4.93 10.91
C GLN A 277 11.14 -3.61 10.57
N PRO A 278 11.66 -2.87 11.56
CA PRO A 278 12.29 -1.57 11.32
C PRO A 278 13.54 -1.65 10.43
N GLU A 279 14.27 -2.77 10.46
CA GLU A 279 15.42 -2.99 9.58
C GLU A 279 15.05 -2.87 8.11
N TRP A 280 13.86 -3.33 7.73
CA TRP A 280 13.41 -3.29 6.33
C TRP A 280 13.16 -1.87 5.83
N LEU A 281 12.87 -0.92 6.72
CA LEU A 281 12.70 0.49 6.36
C LEU A 281 14.05 1.08 5.92
N LEU A 282 15.12 0.74 6.62
CA LEU A 282 16.48 1.16 6.30
C LEU A 282 17.01 0.46 5.04
N ASP A 283 16.71 -0.86 4.89
CA ASP A 283 17.20 -1.67 3.77
C ASP A 283 16.52 -1.32 2.44
N TYR A 284 15.20 -1.09 2.44
CA TYR A 284 14.40 -0.99 1.22
C TYR A 284 13.83 0.40 0.94
N ALA A 285 13.86 1.29 1.92
CA ALA A 285 13.37 2.67 1.81
C ALA A 285 14.38 3.69 2.37
N GLY A 286 15.67 3.38 2.34
CA GLY A 286 16.75 4.19 2.93
C GLY A 286 16.83 5.62 2.40
N LYS A 287 16.41 5.89 1.17
CA LYS A 287 16.30 7.26 0.65
C LYS A 287 15.32 8.13 1.44
N TYR A 288 14.18 7.55 1.84
CA TYR A 288 13.18 8.26 2.64
C TYR A 288 13.57 8.28 4.13
N TYR A 289 14.10 7.15 4.64
CA TYR A 289 14.56 7.00 6.02
C TYR A 289 16.04 7.35 6.21
N ASP A 290 16.50 8.42 5.53
CA ASP A 290 17.84 8.96 5.76
C ASP A 290 17.91 9.58 7.17
N LEU A 291 18.50 8.86 8.09
CA LEU A 291 18.59 9.25 9.52
C LEU A 291 19.37 10.55 9.75
N SER A 292 20.16 11.02 8.79
CA SER A 292 20.87 12.31 8.89
C SER A 292 19.90 13.49 8.77
N ASN A 293 18.88 13.37 7.89
CA ASN A 293 17.91 14.43 7.59
C ASN A 293 16.50 14.15 8.13
N PHE A 294 16.30 12.97 8.76
CA PHE A 294 14.99 12.58 9.26
C PHE A 294 14.58 13.43 10.47
N PRO A 295 13.32 13.88 10.57
CA PRO A 295 12.83 14.68 11.70
C PRO A 295 13.07 14.00 13.05
N ASP A 296 13.42 14.77 14.07
CA ASP A 296 13.64 14.21 15.41
C ASP A 296 12.32 13.72 16.01
N SER A 297 12.28 12.42 16.31
CA SER A 297 11.07 11.71 16.73
C SER A 297 11.43 10.41 17.44
N ASP A 298 10.47 9.79 18.15
CA ASP A 298 10.65 8.46 18.74
C ASP A 298 10.95 7.42 17.66
N ALA A 299 10.32 7.51 16.50
CA ALA A 299 10.60 6.67 15.35
C ALA A 299 12.07 6.79 14.90
N LYS A 300 12.62 8.02 14.81
CA LYS A 300 14.03 8.23 14.48
C LYS A 300 14.96 7.56 15.48
N ARG A 301 14.72 7.75 16.78
CA ARG A 301 15.52 7.14 17.85
C ARG A 301 15.49 5.61 17.80
N ALA A 302 14.30 5.03 17.55
CA ALA A 302 14.16 3.60 17.36
C ALA A 302 14.96 3.10 16.15
N LEU A 303 14.87 3.77 14.99
CA LEU A 303 15.62 3.41 13.79
C LEU A 303 17.14 3.58 13.97
N GLN A 304 17.60 4.61 14.66
CA GLN A 304 19.03 4.79 14.99
C GLN A 304 19.56 3.63 15.85
N THR A 305 18.76 3.16 16.80
CA THR A 305 19.12 2.00 17.65
C THR A 305 19.25 0.73 16.80
N VAL A 306 18.38 0.54 15.83
CA VAL A 306 18.40 -0.58 14.88
C VAL A 306 19.64 -0.50 13.98
N ALA A 307 19.90 0.67 13.40
CA ALA A 307 21.07 0.89 12.53
C ALA A 307 22.39 0.59 13.27
N THR A 308 22.51 1.02 14.53
CA THR A 308 23.70 0.77 15.37
C THR A 308 23.88 -0.72 15.66
N LYS A 309 22.81 -1.44 15.97
CA LYS A 309 22.85 -2.89 16.21
C LYS A 309 23.24 -3.66 14.94
N SER A 310 22.72 -3.26 13.77
CA SER A 310 23.07 -3.89 12.50
C SER A 310 24.54 -3.67 12.13
N ALA A 311 25.09 -2.47 12.36
CA ALA A 311 26.50 -2.17 12.14
C ALA A 311 27.42 -3.03 13.03
N SER A 312 27.11 -3.14 14.32
CA SER A 312 27.90 -3.95 15.26
C SER A 312 27.84 -5.47 14.95
N ALA A 313 26.70 -5.97 14.46
CA ALA A 313 26.55 -7.36 14.03
C ALA A 313 27.31 -7.67 12.73
N GLY A 314 27.50 -6.68 11.84
CA GLY A 314 28.30 -6.77 10.62
C GLY A 314 29.80 -6.86 10.91
N GLU A 315 30.32 -6.07 11.85
CA GLU A 315 31.74 -6.09 12.23
C GLU A 315 32.15 -7.40 12.92
N GLY A 316 31.27 -8.02 13.71
CA GLY A 316 31.52 -9.31 14.36
C GLY A 316 31.69 -10.49 13.38
N ARG A 317 31.12 -10.39 12.17
CA ARG A 317 31.27 -11.44 11.12
C ARG A 317 32.55 -11.35 10.32
N ILE A 318 33.22 -10.21 10.27
CA ILE A 318 34.47 -10.00 9.51
C ILE A 318 35.70 -10.51 10.31
N SER A 319 35.62 -10.59 11.63
CA SER A 319 36.72 -10.98 12.48
C SER A 319 36.97 -12.50 12.64
N GLN A 320 36.13 -13.37 12.08
CA GLN A 320 36.29 -14.83 12.09
C GLN A 320 36.79 -15.40 10.75
N LYS A 321 37.96 -14.96 10.26
CA LYS A 321 38.71 -15.77 9.27
C LYS A 321 39.40 -16.92 9.99
N PRO A 322 39.29 -18.17 9.50
CA PRO A 322 39.97 -19.30 10.14
C PRO A 322 41.50 -19.14 10.04
N LYS A 323 42.18 -19.23 11.18
CA LYS A 323 43.63 -19.37 11.21
C LYS A 323 44.01 -20.61 10.42
N LYS A 324 44.71 -20.44 9.28
CA LYS A 324 45.38 -21.54 8.56
C LYS A 324 46.38 -22.17 9.52
N SER A 325 46.13 -23.41 9.94
CA SER A 325 47.13 -24.26 10.59
C SER A 325 48.28 -24.50 9.59
N ARG A 326 49.44 -23.99 9.94
CA ARG A 326 50.70 -24.48 9.35
C ARG A 326 51.04 -25.79 10.07
N GLY A 327 51.10 -26.85 9.35
CA GLY A 327 51.67 -28.13 9.65
C GLY A 327 52.18 -28.71 8.36
#